data_bf4995aefad1cef890490cb5a972faba
#
_entry.id   bf4995aefad1cef890490cb5a972faba
#
_cell.length_a   1.000
_cell.length_b   1.000
_cell.length_c   1.000
_cell.angle_alpha   90.00
_cell.angle_beta   90.00
_cell.angle_gamma   90.00
#
_symmetry.space_group_name_H-M   'P 1'
#
loop_
_entity.id
_entity.type
_entity.pdbx_description
1 polymer ?
#
loop_
_entity_poly.entity_id
_entity_poly.type
_entity_poly.pdbx_seq_one_letter_code
_entity_poly.pdbx_strand_id
1 'polypeptide(L)'
;MNRYLAELIELRLAEPGDDPVSILLRSEINGERISVQRVHEMLNLLFLAGLDTVTNAMAFITRFLADNPAVRHRLRDDPATIPAAVEELMRRHAFVNLPRRVAENTNALGPVMLAGDVLLCPLASASNDPRNVERPQEVDLDRPRSPHLAFNTGPHNCAGAALARIELKVFLEEWLRRIPDFAVAPGFEPKTRGGPVMAIHELPLVWG
;
A
#
# COMPACT_ATOMS: atom_id res chain seq x y z
N MET A 1 -7.57 -18.00 -11.06
CA MET A 1 -8.23 -16.93 -10.27
C MET A 1 -9.71 -16.83 -10.62
N ASN A 2 -10.11 -16.43 -11.82
CA ASN A 2 -11.53 -16.21 -12.17
C ASN A 2 -12.43 -17.40 -11.86
N ARG A 3 -11.99 -18.63 -12.16
CA ARG A 3 -12.75 -19.85 -11.82
C ARG A 3 -12.94 -20.02 -10.31
N TYR A 4 -11.88 -19.84 -9.53
CA TYR A 4 -11.95 -19.94 -8.07
C TYR A 4 -12.92 -18.92 -7.46
N LEU A 5 -12.87 -17.66 -7.92
CA LEU A 5 -13.79 -16.62 -7.43
C LEU A 5 -15.24 -16.90 -7.83
N ALA A 6 -15.48 -17.46 -9.03
CA ALA A 6 -16.83 -17.87 -9.44
C ALA A 6 -17.37 -19.00 -8.56
N GLU A 7 -16.58 -20.05 -8.33
CA GLU A 7 -16.93 -21.17 -7.45
C GLU A 7 -17.20 -20.69 -6.01
N LEU A 8 -16.39 -19.76 -5.50
CA LEU A 8 -16.58 -19.17 -4.18
C LEU A 8 -17.88 -18.35 -4.09
N ILE A 9 -18.20 -17.58 -5.12
CA ILE A 9 -19.47 -16.84 -5.20
C ILE A 9 -20.65 -17.79 -5.19
N GLU A 10 -20.63 -18.84 -6.01
CA GLU A 10 -21.68 -19.86 -6.04
C GLU A 10 -21.88 -20.52 -4.68
N LEU A 11 -20.78 -20.88 -4.01
CA LEU A 11 -20.82 -21.43 -2.66
C LEU A 11 -21.49 -20.45 -1.68
N ARG A 12 -21.16 -19.17 -1.73
CA ARG A 12 -21.71 -18.15 -0.82
C ARG A 12 -23.14 -17.72 -1.17
N LEU A 13 -23.59 -17.95 -2.39
CA LEU A 13 -25.00 -17.81 -2.74
C LEU A 13 -25.84 -18.94 -2.14
N ALA A 14 -25.29 -20.17 -2.10
CA ALA A 14 -25.96 -21.32 -1.52
C ALA A 14 -25.87 -21.34 0.03
N GLU A 15 -24.70 -20.99 0.56
CA GLU A 15 -24.38 -21.02 1.98
C GLU A 15 -23.76 -19.67 2.42
N PRO A 16 -24.57 -18.63 2.71
CA PRO A 16 -24.07 -17.33 3.15
C PRO A 16 -23.29 -17.44 4.46
N GLY A 17 -22.11 -16.81 4.51
CA GLY A 17 -21.25 -16.74 5.69
C GLY A 17 -21.11 -15.30 6.22
N ASP A 18 -20.17 -15.14 7.15
CA ASP A 18 -19.74 -13.84 7.68
C ASP A 18 -18.35 -13.47 7.10
N ASP A 19 -18.27 -13.44 5.79
CA ASP A 19 -17.06 -13.15 5.02
C ASP A 19 -17.32 -12.03 3.98
N PRO A 20 -16.28 -11.40 3.45
CA PRO A 20 -16.41 -10.30 2.49
C PRO A 20 -17.24 -10.64 1.24
N VAL A 21 -17.20 -11.89 0.76
CA VAL A 21 -18.00 -12.32 -0.41
C VAL A 21 -19.48 -12.28 -0.08
N SER A 22 -19.86 -12.87 1.04
CA SER A 22 -21.24 -12.88 1.52
C SER A 22 -21.76 -11.47 1.83
N ILE A 23 -20.90 -10.61 2.37
CA ILE A 23 -21.23 -9.20 2.63
C ILE A 23 -21.53 -8.49 1.32
N LEU A 24 -20.64 -8.60 0.32
CA LEU A 24 -20.83 -7.95 -0.99
C LEU A 24 -22.09 -8.45 -1.71
N LEU A 25 -22.38 -9.75 -1.64
CA LEU A 25 -23.57 -10.34 -2.25
C LEU A 25 -24.89 -9.84 -1.62
N ARG A 26 -24.86 -9.40 -0.35
CA ARG A 26 -26.01 -8.81 0.34
C ARG A 26 -26.07 -7.29 0.28
N SER A 27 -24.98 -6.66 -0.18
CA SER A 27 -24.87 -5.21 -0.21
C SER A 27 -25.71 -4.58 -1.33
N GLU A 28 -26.12 -3.33 -1.10
CA GLU A 28 -26.88 -2.51 -2.03
C GLU A 28 -26.12 -1.21 -2.33
N ILE A 29 -26.28 -0.73 -3.57
CA ILE A 29 -25.82 0.60 -3.98
C ILE A 29 -27.05 1.35 -4.49
N ASN A 30 -27.35 2.50 -3.90
CA ASN A 30 -28.53 3.33 -4.22
C ASN A 30 -29.88 2.57 -4.13
N GLY A 31 -29.98 1.60 -3.21
CA GLY A 31 -31.19 0.78 -3.02
C GLY A 31 -31.30 -0.43 -3.94
N GLU A 32 -30.32 -0.67 -4.79
CA GLU A 32 -30.28 -1.84 -5.68
C GLU A 32 -29.17 -2.80 -5.25
N ARG A 33 -29.47 -4.10 -5.25
CA ARG A 33 -28.48 -5.13 -4.94
C ARG A 33 -27.35 -5.12 -5.97
N ILE A 34 -26.12 -5.29 -5.46
CA ILE A 34 -24.96 -5.44 -6.33
C ILE A 34 -25.11 -6.76 -7.12
N SER A 35 -25.00 -6.67 -8.45
CA SER A 35 -25.09 -7.87 -9.29
C SER A 35 -23.93 -8.83 -9.03
N VAL A 36 -24.15 -10.13 -9.20
CA VAL A 36 -23.13 -11.18 -9.06
C VAL A 36 -21.88 -10.86 -9.92
N GLN A 37 -22.08 -10.39 -11.14
CA GLN A 37 -20.98 -9.97 -12.01
C GLN A 37 -20.16 -8.86 -11.36
N ARG A 38 -20.82 -7.85 -10.79
CA ARG A 38 -20.14 -6.71 -10.13
C ARG A 38 -19.38 -7.18 -8.89
N VAL A 39 -19.95 -8.10 -8.10
CA VAL A 39 -19.26 -8.72 -6.96
C VAL A 39 -18.00 -9.45 -7.44
N HIS A 40 -18.09 -10.22 -8.53
CA HIS A 40 -16.94 -10.90 -9.12
C HIS A 40 -15.84 -9.92 -9.55
N GLU A 41 -16.19 -8.80 -10.19
CA GLU A 41 -15.26 -7.73 -10.59
C GLU A 41 -14.58 -7.09 -9.36
N MET A 42 -15.36 -6.81 -8.31
CA MET A 42 -14.84 -6.24 -7.05
C MET A 42 -13.87 -7.19 -6.36
N LEU A 43 -14.21 -8.48 -6.29
CA LEU A 43 -13.33 -9.50 -5.69
C LEU A 43 -12.03 -9.68 -6.48
N ASN A 44 -12.09 -9.65 -7.82
CA ASN A 44 -10.89 -9.67 -8.66
C ASN A 44 -9.97 -8.48 -8.35
N LEU A 45 -10.55 -7.28 -8.23
CA LEU A 45 -9.80 -6.08 -7.90
C LEU A 45 -9.16 -6.18 -6.52
N LEU A 46 -9.91 -6.58 -5.51
CA LEU A 46 -9.42 -6.75 -4.14
C LEU A 46 -8.27 -7.77 -4.08
N PHE A 47 -8.42 -8.90 -4.75
CA PHE A 47 -7.40 -9.94 -4.78
C PHE A 47 -6.11 -9.44 -5.44
N LEU A 48 -6.20 -8.85 -6.63
CA LEU A 48 -5.03 -8.33 -7.35
C LEU A 48 -4.34 -7.20 -6.59
N ALA A 49 -5.13 -6.27 -6.03
CA ALA A 49 -4.59 -5.13 -5.31
C ALA A 49 -3.90 -5.53 -3.99
N GLY A 50 -4.34 -6.60 -3.34
CA GLY A 50 -3.79 -7.06 -2.06
C GLY A 50 -2.49 -7.85 -2.19
N LEU A 51 -2.26 -8.57 -3.31
CA LEU A 51 -1.11 -9.46 -3.43
C LEU A 51 0.24 -8.73 -3.50
N ASP A 52 0.35 -7.78 -4.40
CA ASP A 52 1.64 -7.18 -4.76
C ASP A 52 1.99 -5.96 -3.89
N THR A 53 0.98 -5.19 -3.48
CA THR A 53 1.21 -3.91 -2.81
C THR A 53 1.80 -4.07 -1.40
N VAL A 54 1.27 -4.99 -0.59
CA VAL A 54 1.79 -5.22 0.78
C VAL A 54 3.18 -5.82 0.72
N THR A 55 3.44 -6.74 -0.20
CA THR A 55 4.79 -7.31 -0.42
C THR A 55 5.80 -6.22 -0.76
N ASN A 56 5.44 -5.29 -1.65
CA ASN A 56 6.31 -4.16 -1.99
C ASN A 56 6.52 -3.22 -0.80
N ALA A 57 5.47 -2.93 -0.02
CA ALA A 57 5.61 -2.14 1.20
C ALA A 57 6.60 -2.77 2.17
N MET A 58 6.47 -4.09 2.43
CA MET A 58 7.41 -4.84 3.27
C MET A 58 8.84 -4.74 2.74
N ALA A 59 9.04 -4.88 1.42
CA ALA A 59 10.37 -4.81 0.81
C ALA A 59 11.02 -3.42 0.99
N PHE A 60 10.27 -2.32 0.75
CA PHE A 60 10.78 -0.96 0.95
C PHE A 60 11.10 -0.68 2.42
N ILE A 61 10.23 -1.09 3.34
CA ILE A 61 10.43 -0.94 4.77
C ILE A 61 11.64 -1.74 5.24
N THR A 62 11.75 -3.01 4.83
CA THR A 62 12.88 -3.87 5.20
C THR A 62 14.20 -3.30 4.66
N ARG A 63 14.22 -2.83 3.42
CA ARG A 63 15.38 -2.14 2.84
C ARG A 63 15.79 -0.94 3.68
N PHE A 64 14.83 -0.09 4.04
CA PHE A 64 15.09 1.08 4.87
C PHE A 64 15.67 0.68 6.23
N LEU A 65 15.09 -0.32 6.90
CA LEU A 65 15.55 -0.79 8.22
C LEU A 65 16.92 -1.47 8.15
N ALA A 66 17.27 -2.12 7.04
CA ALA A 66 18.61 -2.67 6.83
C ALA A 66 19.69 -1.58 6.79
N ASP A 67 19.36 -0.42 6.21
CA ASP A 67 20.26 0.73 6.09
C ASP A 67 20.24 1.65 7.33
N ASN A 68 19.26 1.48 8.23
CA ASN A 68 19.03 2.37 9.37
C ASN A 68 18.95 1.59 10.71
N PRO A 69 20.07 1.05 11.22
CA PRO A 69 20.10 0.23 12.44
C PRO A 69 19.50 0.92 13.66
N ALA A 70 19.72 2.23 13.82
CA ALA A 70 19.18 2.98 14.96
C ALA A 70 17.65 2.98 15.00
N VAL A 71 16.99 3.15 13.83
CA VAL A 71 15.53 3.07 13.73
C VAL A 71 15.07 1.64 14.00
N ARG A 72 15.74 0.65 13.41
CA ARG A 72 15.45 -0.77 13.61
C ARG A 72 15.49 -1.17 15.08
N HIS A 73 16.57 -0.81 15.80
CA HIS A 73 16.73 -1.11 17.22
C HIS A 73 15.65 -0.43 18.06
N ARG A 74 15.32 0.84 17.77
CA ARG A 74 14.24 1.55 18.47
C ARG A 74 12.90 0.81 18.35
N LEU A 75 12.53 0.36 17.13
CA LEU A 75 11.29 -0.38 16.90
C LEU A 75 11.29 -1.75 17.58
N ARG A 76 12.43 -2.43 17.63
CA ARG A 76 12.60 -3.70 18.36
C ARG A 76 12.44 -3.51 19.87
N ASP A 77 13.08 -2.47 20.40
CA ASP A 77 13.17 -2.25 21.86
C ASP A 77 11.88 -1.62 22.42
N ASP A 78 11.13 -0.90 21.59
CA ASP A 78 9.80 -0.33 21.92
C ASP A 78 8.77 -0.64 20.82
N PRO A 79 8.20 -1.86 20.79
CA PRO A 79 7.18 -2.25 19.80
C PRO A 79 5.90 -1.41 19.84
N ALA A 80 5.63 -0.67 20.92
CA ALA A 80 4.47 0.21 21.01
C ALA A 80 4.55 1.37 19.99
N THR A 81 5.74 1.69 19.49
CA THR A 81 5.96 2.71 18.46
C THR A 81 5.68 2.21 17.03
N ILE A 82 5.57 0.90 16.80
CA ILE A 82 5.41 0.31 15.46
C ILE A 82 4.19 0.86 14.70
N PRO A 83 3.01 1.02 15.30
CA PRO A 83 1.86 1.58 14.56
C PRO A 83 2.12 2.98 13.98
N ALA A 84 2.76 3.86 14.75
CA ALA A 84 3.14 5.19 14.27
C ALA A 84 4.25 5.12 13.21
N ALA A 85 5.23 4.22 13.41
CA ALA A 85 6.30 3.99 12.44
C ALA A 85 5.78 3.47 11.10
N VAL A 86 4.75 2.62 11.07
CA VAL A 86 4.10 2.16 9.83
C VAL A 86 3.57 3.35 9.03
N GLU A 87 2.89 4.31 9.66
CA GLU A 87 2.39 5.51 8.97
C GLU A 87 3.55 6.36 8.40
N GLU A 88 4.61 6.58 9.17
CA GLU A 88 5.75 7.38 8.73
C GLU A 88 6.55 6.68 7.63
N LEU A 89 6.75 5.37 7.73
CA LEU A 89 7.41 4.58 6.70
C LEU A 89 6.58 4.54 5.40
N MET A 90 5.26 4.41 5.49
CA MET A 90 4.36 4.50 4.34
C MET A 90 4.35 5.89 3.73
N ARG A 91 4.40 6.97 4.54
CA ARG A 91 4.56 8.34 4.04
C ARG A 91 5.85 8.47 3.24
N ARG A 92 6.97 8.08 3.83
CA ARG A 92 8.31 8.25 3.25
C ARG A 92 8.50 7.42 1.98
N HIS A 93 8.01 6.19 2.00
CA HIS A 93 8.21 5.20 0.96
C HIS A 93 6.91 4.89 0.18
N ALA A 94 6.04 5.88 -0.03
CA ALA A 94 4.90 5.70 -0.90
C ALA A 94 5.36 5.26 -2.30
N PHE A 95 4.94 4.09 -2.74
CA PHE A 95 5.49 3.42 -3.94
C PHE A 95 4.46 3.29 -5.07
N VAL A 96 3.25 3.85 -4.90
CA VAL A 96 2.20 3.80 -5.90
C VAL A 96 2.16 5.08 -6.72
N ASN A 97 2.11 4.94 -8.03
CA ASN A 97 1.89 6.00 -9.01
C ASN A 97 0.54 5.79 -9.66
N LEU A 98 -0.39 6.69 -9.45
CA LEU A 98 -1.76 6.53 -9.93
C LEU A 98 -1.94 7.13 -11.33
N PRO A 99 -2.26 6.32 -12.35
CA PRO A 99 -2.69 6.85 -13.64
C PRO A 99 -4.11 7.40 -13.53
N ARG A 100 -4.33 8.55 -14.18
CA ARG A 100 -5.66 9.17 -14.37
C ARG A 100 -5.82 9.60 -15.82
N ARG A 101 -7.00 9.37 -16.37
CA ARG A 101 -7.33 9.85 -17.70
C ARG A 101 -8.03 11.20 -17.58
N VAL A 102 -7.58 12.15 -18.39
CA VAL A 102 -8.21 13.47 -18.49
C VAL A 102 -9.59 13.29 -19.15
N ALA A 103 -10.64 13.73 -18.47
CA ALA A 103 -12.02 13.54 -18.92
C ALA A 103 -12.40 14.58 -19.99
N GLU A 104 -11.92 15.81 -19.84
CA GLU A 104 -12.19 16.93 -20.75
C GLU A 104 -10.97 17.84 -20.87
N ASN A 105 -10.88 18.63 -21.94
CA ASN A 105 -9.78 19.56 -22.13
C ASN A 105 -9.73 20.55 -20.96
N THR A 106 -8.57 20.72 -20.37
CA THR A 106 -8.40 21.56 -19.19
C THR A 106 -6.97 22.11 -19.07
N ASN A 107 -6.83 23.19 -18.34
CA ASN A 107 -5.54 23.76 -17.94
C ASN A 107 -5.47 23.98 -16.41
N ALA A 108 -6.33 23.33 -15.66
CA ALA A 108 -6.45 23.52 -14.21
C ALA A 108 -5.15 23.28 -13.42
N LEU A 109 -4.19 22.51 -13.98
CA LEU A 109 -2.87 22.28 -13.39
C LEU A 109 -1.76 23.11 -14.05
N GLY A 110 -2.11 24.12 -14.84
CA GLY A 110 -1.21 25.00 -15.57
C GLY A 110 -1.00 24.60 -17.02
N PRO A 111 -0.42 23.43 -17.35
CA PRO A 111 -0.33 22.96 -18.74
C PRO A 111 -1.71 22.64 -19.34
N VAL A 112 -1.81 22.85 -20.66
CA VAL A 112 -2.99 22.37 -21.41
C VAL A 112 -2.96 20.85 -21.48
N MET A 113 -4.05 20.22 -21.07
CA MET A 113 -4.26 18.77 -21.14
C MET A 113 -5.50 18.50 -21.99
N LEU A 114 -5.40 17.53 -22.88
CA LEU A 114 -6.50 17.16 -23.77
C LEU A 114 -7.28 15.97 -23.18
N ALA A 115 -8.56 15.91 -23.52
CA ALA A 115 -9.39 14.76 -23.20
C ALA A 115 -8.74 13.47 -23.76
N GLY A 116 -8.59 12.46 -22.90
CA GLY A 116 -7.91 11.21 -23.22
C GLY A 116 -6.44 11.14 -22.81
N ASP A 117 -5.78 12.25 -22.52
CA ASP A 117 -4.42 12.25 -21.98
C ASP A 117 -4.34 11.44 -20.68
N VAL A 118 -3.17 10.88 -20.41
CA VAL A 118 -2.91 10.14 -19.19
C VAL A 118 -1.99 10.94 -18.28
N LEU A 119 -2.49 11.26 -17.10
CA LEU A 119 -1.73 11.84 -16.01
C LEU A 119 -1.17 10.75 -15.11
N LEU A 120 0.06 10.89 -14.69
CA LEU A 120 0.65 10.06 -13.64
C LEU A 120 0.73 10.90 -12.36
N CYS A 121 0.08 10.43 -11.30
CA CYS A 121 0.07 11.06 -9.98
C CYS A 121 0.97 10.26 -9.03
N PRO A 122 2.24 10.63 -8.85
CA PRO A 122 3.15 9.93 -7.96
C PRO A 122 2.81 10.26 -6.50
N LEU A 123 2.29 9.30 -5.75
CA LEU A 123 1.89 9.50 -4.35
C LEU A 123 3.10 9.80 -3.45
N ALA A 124 4.29 9.31 -3.84
CA ALA A 124 5.54 9.63 -3.17
C ALA A 124 5.81 11.14 -3.16
N SER A 125 5.64 11.82 -4.31
CA SER A 125 5.87 13.26 -4.40
C SER A 125 4.92 14.05 -3.50
N ALA A 126 3.65 13.66 -3.47
CA ALA A 126 2.66 14.31 -2.62
C ALA A 126 2.90 14.05 -1.11
N SER A 127 3.28 12.83 -0.75
CA SER A 127 3.56 12.43 0.64
C SER A 127 4.89 13.00 1.17
N ASN A 128 5.79 13.44 0.28
CA ASN A 128 7.09 14.02 0.62
C ASN A 128 7.21 15.49 0.19
N ASP A 129 6.10 16.19 0.02
CA ASP A 129 6.10 17.62 -0.38
C ASP A 129 6.58 18.48 0.79
N PRO A 130 7.68 19.25 0.64
CA PRO A 130 8.22 20.09 1.70
C PRO A 130 7.29 21.26 2.11
N ARG A 131 6.27 21.56 1.30
CA ARG A 131 5.24 22.53 1.67
C ARG A 131 4.30 22.03 2.76
N ASN A 132 4.19 20.69 2.92
CA ASN A 132 3.27 20.05 3.83
C ASN A 132 3.97 19.24 4.94
N VAL A 133 5.23 18.87 4.72
CA VAL A 133 5.99 18.00 5.62
C VAL A 133 7.38 18.61 5.85
N GLU A 134 7.70 18.92 7.08
CA GLU A 134 9.06 19.35 7.45
C GLU A 134 10.03 18.17 7.35
N ARG A 135 11.22 18.39 6.79
CA ARG A 135 12.24 17.34 6.56
C ARG A 135 11.65 16.09 5.91
N PRO A 136 11.03 16.22 4.72
CA PRO A 136 10.19 15.16 4.14
C PRO A 136 10.99 13.90 3.76
N GLN A 137 12.30 14.01 3.57
CA GLN A 137 13.17 12.88 3.21
C GLN A 137 13.63 12.06 4.42
N GLU A 138 13.42 12.56 5.62
CA GLU A 138 13.76 11.85 6.85
C GLU A 138 12.57 11.00 7.33
N VAL A 139 12.87 9.85 7.91
CA VAL A 139 11.91 9.07 8.71
C VAL A 139 12.07 9.51 10.16
N ASP A 140 11.05 10.16 10.66
CA ASP A 140 11.00 10.67 12.02
C ASP A 140 9.87 9.96 12.79
N LEU A 141 10.24 9.04 13.68
CA LEU A 141 9.28 8.25 14.45
C LEU A 141 8.50 9.07 15.49
N ASP A 142 8.99 10.29 15.80
CA ASP A 142 8.34 11.22 16.72
C ASP A 142 7.58 12.32 15.96
N ARG A 143 7.51 12.22 14.64
CA ARG A 143 6.77 13.17 13.82
C ARG A 143 5.30 13.19 14.24
N PRO A 144 4.73 14.38 14.50
CA PRO A 144 3.29 14.51 14.61
C PRO A 144 2.63 13.93 13.35
N ARG A 145 1.52 13.21 13.52
CA ARG A 145 0.83 12.55 12.40
C ARG A 145 0.56 13.55 11.28
N SER A 146 1.33 13.46 10.21
CA SER A 146 1.10 14.25 8.99
C SER A 146 0.19 13.47 8.04
N PRO A 147 -0.76 14.11 7.40
CA PRO A 147 -1.53 13.48 6.34
C PRO A 147 -0.60 13.01 5.22
N HIS A 148 -0.77 11.80 4.76
CA HIS A 148 -0.05 11.29 3.59
C HIS A 148 -1.02 10.62 2.62
N LEU A 149 -0.63 10.54 1.36
CA LEU A 149 -1.44 9.97 0.29
C LEU A 149 -1.04 8.53 -0.09
N ALA A 150 -0.23 7.83 0.74
CA ALA A 150 0.20 6.46 0.43
C ALA A 150 -0.98 5.50 0.19
N PHE A 151 -2.11 5.73 0.85
CA PHE A 151 -3.36 5.00 0.66
C PHE A 151 -4.39 5.76 -0.20
N ASN A 152 -3.96 6.81 -0.92
CA ASN A 152 -4.84 7.68 -1.69
C ASN A 152 -5.88 8.42 -0.82
N THR A 153 -6.88 9.04 -1.45
CA THR A 153 -7.93 9.82 -0.78
C THR A 153 -9.23 9.86 -1.58
N GLY A 154 -10.30 10.33 -0.94
CA GLY A 154 -11.62 10.48 -1.55
C GLY A 154 -12.21 9.13 -1.98
N PRO A 155 -12.97 9.08 -3.09
CA PRO A 155 -13.60 7.85 -3.58
C PRO A 155 -12.61 6.73 -3.93
N HIS A 156 -11.33 7.07 -4.11
CA HIS A 156 -10.25 6.13 -4.40
C HIS A 156 -9.39 5.80 -3.18
N ASN A 157 -9.82 6.14 -1.96
CA ASN A 157 -9.13 5.68 -0.77
C ASN A 157 -9.01 4.16 -0.78
N CYS A 158 -7.83 3.65 -0.40
CA CYS A 158 -7.55 2.22 -0.43
C CYS A 158 -8.53 1.46 0.47
N ALA A 159 -9.31 0.55 -0.12
CA ALA A 159 -10.24 -0.29 0.62
C ALA A 159 -9.52 -1.23 1.60
N GLY A 160 -8.28 -1.65 1.27
CA GLY A 160 -7.43 -2.50 2.11
C GLY A 160 -6.55 -1.76 3.11
N ALA A 161 -6.70 -0.43 3.28
CA ALA A 161 -5.78 0.36 4.12
C ALA A 161 -5.71 -0.10 5.58
N ALA A 162 -6.83 -0.53 6.15
CA ALA A 162 -6.87 -1.05 7.52
C ALA A 162 -6.13 -2.41 7.63
N LEU A 163 -6.38 -3.31 6.67
CA LEU A 163 -5.71 -4.61 6.60
C LEU A 163 -4.20 -4.44 6.39
N ALA A 164 -3.77 -3.62 5.44
CA ALA A 164 -2.36 -3.37 5.17
C ALA A 164 -1.61 -2.84 6.40
N ARG A 165 -2.23 -1.96 7.20
CA ARG A 165 -1.65 -1.47 8.46
C ARG A 165 -1.45 -2.59 9.48
N ILE A 166 -2.42 -3.49 9.59
CA ILE A 166 -2.32 -4.65 10.49
C ILE A 166 -1.22 -5.59 10.01
N GLU A 167 -1.19 -5.91 8.71
CA GLU A 167 -0.17 -6.78 8.11
C GLU A 167 1.24 -6.23 8.31
N LEU A 168 1.45 -4.94 8.03
CA LEU A 168 2.75 -4.29 8.22
C LEU A 168 3.16 -4.22 9.69
N LYS A 169 2.20 -3.96 10.59
CA LYS A 169 2.44 -3.98 12.04
C LYS A 169 2.90 -5.39 12.49
N VAL A 170 2.12 -6.41 12.18
CA VAL A 170 2.44 -7.80 12.56
C VAL A 170 3.75 -8.26 11.93
N PHE A 171 3.99 -7.90 10.66
CA PHE A 171 5.24 -8.17 9.99
C PHE A 171 6.43 -7.57 10.75
N LEU A 172 6.39 -6.29 11.12
CA LEU A 172 7.47 -5.64 11.84
C LEU A 172 7.68 -6.23 13.24
N GLU A 173 6.62 -6.48 13.99
CA GLU A 173 6.68 -7.10 15.31
C GLU A 173 7.37 -8.48 15.25
N GLU A 174 6.93 -9.34 14.32
CA GLU A 174 7.46 -10.70 14.19
C GLU A 174 8.85 -10.74 13.56
N TRP A 175 9.10 -9.89 12.55
CA TRP A 175 10.40 -9.83 11.90
C TRP A 175 11.49 -9.37 12.85
N LEU A 176 11.28 -8.23 13.53
CA LEU A 176 12.26 -7.65 14.43
C LEU A 176 12.51 -8.51 15.69
N ARG A 177 11.50 -9.27 16.11
CA ARG A 177 11.64 -10.23 17.22
C ARG A 177 12.51 -11.44 16.82
N ARG A 178 12.39 -11.92 15.59
CA ARG A 178 13.06 -13.15 15.10
C ARG A 178 14.41 -12.86 14.46
N ILE A 179 14.52 -11.75 13.75
CA ILE A 179 15.70 -11.32 12.99
C ILE A 179 16.05 -9.89 13.41
N PRO A 180 16.63 -9.72 14.61
CA PRO A 180 16.82 -8.40 15.21
C PRO A 180 17.90 -7.58 14.49
N ASP A 181 18.89 -8.24 13.92
CA ASP A 181 19.99 -7.61 13.21
C ASP A 181 20.13 -8.21 11.81
N PHE A 182 20.07 -7.34 10.81
CA PHE A 182 20.21 -7.70 9.42
C PHE A 182 20.74 -6.52 8.60
N ALA A 183 21.35 -6.82 7.48
CA ALA A 183 21.83 -5.85 6.51
C ALA A 183 21.58 -6.36 5.10
N VAL A 184 21.64 -5.47 4.10
CA VAL A 184 21.69 -5.91 2.69
C VAL A 184 23.00 -6.66 2.48
N ALA A 185 22.95 -7.75 1.71
CA ALA A 185 24.14 -8.55 1.42
C ALA A 185 25.28 -7.68 0.85
N PRO A 186 26.51 -7.84 1.33
CA PRO A 186 27.65 -7.06 0.87
C PRO A 186 27.82 -7.10 -0.65
N GLY A 187 28.04 -5.94 -1.27
CA GLY A 187 28.21 -5.81 -2.71
C GLY A 187 26.92 -5.89 -3.53
N PHE A 188 25.76 -6.04 -2.89
CA PHE A 188 24.47 -6.00 -3.56
C PHE A 188 23.81 -4.62 -3.44
N GLU A 189 23.38 -4.08 -4.57
CA GLU A 189 22.61 -2.85 -4.64
C GLU A 189 21.18 -3.15 -5.14
N PRO A 190 20.14 -3.10 -4.27
CA PRO A 190 18.77 -3.37 -4.66
C PRO A 190 18.27 -2.40 -5.72
N LYS A 191 17.80 -2.94 -6.84
CA LYS A 191 17.24 -2.16 -7.95
C LYS A 191 15.74 -2.01 -7.78
N THR A 192 15.28 -0.77 -7.89
CA THR A 192 13.85 -0.46 -7.91
C THR A 192 13.32 -0.48 -9.34
N ARG A 193 12.27 -1.24 -9.57
CA ARG A 193 11.51 -1.17 -10.82
C ARG A 193 10.48 -0.06 -10.74
N GLY A 194 10.44 0.82 -11.74
CA GLY A 194 9.39 1.83 -11.90
C GLY A 194 8.08 1.25 -12.47
N GLY A 195 7.04 2.07 -12.48
CA GLY A 195 5.72 1.73 -13.02
C GLY A 195 4.58 2.28 -12.16
N PRO A 196 3.33 1.83 -12.39
CA PRO A 196 2.20 2.17 -11.54
C PRO A 196 2.40 1.74 -10.09
N VAL A 197 3.06 0.60 -9.87
CA VAL A 197 3.54 0.16 -8.56
C VAL A 197 5.05 -0.01 -8.67
N MET A 198 5.80 0.74 -7.87
CA MET A 198 7.25 0.56 -7.77
C MET A 198 7.53 -0.68 -6.92
N ALA A 199 8.57 -1.45 -7.28
CA ALA A 199 8.92 -2.69 -6.62
C ALA A 199 10.44 -2.82 -6.45
N ILE A 200 10.86 -3.51 -5.40
CA ILE A 200 12.21 -4.04 -5.23
C ILE A 200 12.15 -5.51 -5.66
N HIS A 201 12.88 -5.87 -6.73
CA HIS A 201 12.82 -7.24 -7.26
C HIS A 201 13.53 -8.26 -6.38
N GLU A 202 14.69 -7.85 -5.86
CA GLU A 202 15.54 -8.71 -5.04
C GLU A 202 16.08 -7.87 -3.88
N LEU A 203 16.02 -8.44 -2.70
CA LEU A 203 16.55 -7.85 -1.48
C LEU A 203 17.25 -8.95 -0.67
N PRO A 204 18.43 -9.41 -1.10
CA PRO A 204 19.19 -10.38 -0.33
C PRO A 204 19.66 -9.75 0.97
N LEU A 205 19.35 -10.40 2.07
CA LEU A 205 19.72 -9.98 3.41
C LEU A 205 20.69 -10.97 4.03
N VAL A 206 21.55 -10.46 4.88
CA VAL A 206 22.41 -11.24 5.77
C VAL A 206 22.04 -10.89 7.21
N TRP A 207 22.05 -11.90 8.07
CA TRP A 207 21.84 -11.77 9.52
C TRP A 207 22.76 -12.73 10.27
N GLY A 208 23.16 -12.37 11.47
CA GLY A 208 24.04 -13.16 12.38
C GLY A 208 23.25 -13.78 13.51
#